data_b1a511e747ffec28d75e43bd36831b49
#
_entry.id   b1a511e747ffec28d75e43bd36831b49
#
_cell.length_a   1.000
_cell.length_b   1.000
_cell.length_c   1.000
_cell.angle_alpha   90.00
_cell.angle_beta   90.00
_cell.angle_gamma   90.00
#
_symmetry.space_group_name_H-M   'P 1'
#
loop_
_entity.id
_entity.type
_entity.pdbx_description
1 polymer ?
#
loop_
_entity_poly.entity_id
_entity_poly.type
_entity_poly.pdbx_seq_one_letter_code
_entity_poly.pdbx_strand_id
1 'polypeptide(L)'
;SFQGDLQFVGHVIERLIGLEESYRNDMVTASKDVEMYKAQLKEMEREDELRAKLKSDFAALKAELRVKVKEFVTVSLCDAMMNDAHNRFKRDRQPTVSMYASKVFNTATMDRYPEVVFPKDEDMKDIEVRDEHLRQFHATSLSKGTRDQLYLAMRFGLIYEYVERLEGLPVIMDDVLGDCDDLRVRSTIRAVCDLSDKCQVFMFTCHSHIKDAFVQAGRVSGLFEIEDGKVSRVEALI
;
A
#
# COMPACT_ATOMS: atom_id res chain seq x y z
N SER A 1 -14.29 88.65 76.92
CA SER A 1 -14.85 87.83 76.07
C SER A 1 -14.39 86.40 76.00
N PHE A 2 -14.09 85.82 77.19
CA PHE A 2 -13.63 84.41 77.35
C PHE A 2 -14.67 83.39 76.90
N GLN A 3 -15.95 83.70 76.85
CA GLN A 3 -17.06 82.80 76.44
C GLN A 3 -17.16 82.67 74.90
N GLY A 4 -16.76 83.69 74.15
CA GLY A 4 -16.73 83.68 72.67
C GLY A 4 -15.62 82.83 72.13
N ASP A 5 -14.48 82.87 72.81
CA ASP A 5 -13.28 82.07 72.38
C ASP A 5 -13.50 80.56 72.63
N LEU A 6 -14.23 80.13 73.67
CA LEU A 6 -14.62 78.75 73.96
C LEU A 6 -15.62 78.20 72.93
N GLN A 7 -16.59 79.02 72.48
CA GLN A 7 -17.54 78.61 71.44
C GLN A 7 -16.84 78.46 70.07
N PHE A 8 -15.89 79.36 69.78
CA PHE A 8 -15.10 79.25 68.53
C PHE A 8 -14.22 78.00 68.54
N VAL A 9 -13.54 77.70 69.65
CA VAL A 9 -12.75 76.42 69.79
C VAL A 9 -13.61 75.22 69.68
N GLY A 10 -14.82 75.17 70.28
CA GLY A 10 -15.80 74.10 70.15
C GLY A 10 -16.19 73.83 68.68
N HIS A 11 -16.48 74.95 67.95
CA HIS A 11 -16.86 74.81 66.52
C HIS A 11 -15.73 74.33 65.65
N VAL A 12 -14.49 74.75 65.95
CA VAL A 12 -13.31 74.24 65.24
C VAL A 12 -13.05 72.75 65.51
N ILE A 13 -13.24 72.29 66.74
CA ILE A 13 -13.14 70.89 67.14
C ILE A 13 -14.20 70.05 66.41
N GLU A 14 -15.48 70.47 66.43
CA GLU A 14 -16.54 69.75 65.68
C GLU A 14 -16.25 69.63 64.19
N ARG A 15 -15.71 70.69 63.59
CA ARG A 15 -15.35 70.73 62.18
C ARG A 15 -14.16 69.78 61.89
N LEU A 16 -13.19 69.77 62.80
CA LEU A 16 -12.04 68.87 62.68
C LEU A 16 -12.46 67.37 62.85
N ILE A 17 -13.40 67.07 63.78
CA ILE A 17 -13.94 65.72 63.90
C ILE A 17 -14.73 65.28 62.67
N GLY A 18 -15.56 66.18 62.11
CA GLY A 18 -16.27 65.93 60.87
C GLY A 18 -15.34 65.70 59.64
N LEU A 19 -14.24 66.43 59.57
CA LEU A 19 -13.21 66.22 58.57
C LEU A 19 -12.47 64.87 58.78
N GLU A 20 -12.16 64.55 60.03
CA GLU A 20 -11.52 63.24 60.32
C GLU A 20 -12.42 62.03 59.90
N GLU A 21 -13.73 62.08 60.23
CA GLU A 21 -14.69 61.06 59.79
C GLU A 21 -14.83 60.99 58.28
N SER A 22 -14.85 62.18 57.58
CA SER A 22 -14.86 62.17 56.11
C SER A 22 -13.65 61.53 55.51
N TYR A 23 -12.43 61.92 55.96
CA TYR A 23 -11.20 61.32 55.48
C TYR A 23 -11.08 59.87 55.85
N ARG A 24 -11.56 59.41 57.00
CA ARG A 24 -11.61 58.01 57.41
C ARG A 24 -12.51 57.21 56.49
N ASN A 25 -13.68 57.76 56.12
CA ASN A 25 -14.63 57.13 55.20
C ASN A 25 -14.03 57.06 53.76
N ASP A 26 -13.41 58.15 53.32
CA ASP A 26 -12.74 58.19 52.00
C ASP A 26 -11.59 57.20 51.94
N MET A 27 -10.82 57.03 53.04
CA MET A 27 -9.75 56.09 53.13
C MET A 27 -10.26 54.60 53.10
N VAL A 28 -11.39 54.31 53.76
CA VAL A 28 -12.02 53.01 53.74
C VAL A 28 -12.58 52.69 52.34
N THR A 29 -13.19 53.67 51.69
CA THR A 29 -13.70 53.51 50.32
C THR A 29 -12.55 53.28 49.33
N ALA A 30 -11.52 54.12 49.38
CA ALA A 30 -10.33 53.95 48.54
C ALA A 30 -9.61 52.60 48.76
N SER A 31 -9.56 52.14 50.02
CA SER A 31 -9.04 50.79 50.34
C SER A 31 -9.83 49.68 49.69
N LYS A 32 -11.17 49.76 49.72
CA LYS A 32 -12.06 48.77 49.05
C LYS A 32 -11.88 48.80 47.54
N ASP A 33 -11.78 49.98 46.95
CA ASP A 33 -11.54 50.16 45.49
C ASP A 33 -10.21 49.55 45.09
N VAL A 34 -9.16 49.76 45.86
CA VAL A 34 -7.85 49.14 45.64
C VAL A 34 -7.92 47.62 45.67
N GLU A 35 -8.61 47.04 46.64
CA GLU A 35 -8.82 45.57 46.70
C GLU A 35 -9.61 45.02 45.50
N MET A 36 -10.66 45.74 45.10
CA MET A 36 -11.48 45.42 43.94
C MET A 36 -10.63 45.45 42.64
N TYR A 37 -9.86 46.51 42.44
CA TYR A 37 -9.00 46.63 41.25
C TYR A 37 -7.88 45.56 41.24
N LYS A 38 -7.30 45.23 42.39
CA LYS A 38 -6.32 44.11 42.49
C LYS A 38 -6.95 42.78 42.07
N ALA A 39 -8.18 42.50 42.49
CA ALA A 39 -8.90 41.28 42.12
C ALA A 39 -9.17 41.25 40.60
N GLN A 40 -9.61 42.38 40.04
CA GLN A 40 -9.82 42.49 38.58
C GLN A 40 -8.53 42.29 37.79
N LEU A 41 -7.43 42.87 38.24
CA LEU A 41 -6.14 42.74 37.61
C LEU A 41 -5.66 41.29 37.59
N LYS A 42 -5.81 40.57 38.69
CA LYS A 42 -5.50 39.12 38.83
C LYS A 42 -6.33 38.25 37.89
N GLU A 43 -7.60 38.58 37.71
CA GLU A 43 -8.47 37.83 36.79
C GLU A 43 -8.06 38.11 35.31
N MET A 44 -7.71 39.35 34.97
CA MET A 44 -7.20 39.67 33.63
C MET A 44 -5.86 38.95 33.33
N GLU A 45 -4.96 38.86 34.31
CA GLU A 45 -3.72 38.11 34.17
C GLU A 45 -4.00 36.60 33.90
N ARG A 46 -4.97 36.00 34.59
CA ARG A 46 -5.38 34.61 34.34
C ARG A 46 -5.97 34.42 32.95
N GLU A 47 -6.78 35.33 32.46
CA GLU A 47 -7.31 35.30 31.11
C GLU A 47 -6.22 35.40 30.05
N ASP A 48 -5.21 36.23 30.27
CA ASP A 48 -4.08 36.37 29.34
C ASP A 48 -3.19 35.12 29.31
N GLU A 49 -2.96 34.49 30.47
CA GLU A 49 -2.28 33.18 30.54
C GLU A 49 -3.06 32.09 29.80
N LEU A 50 -4.37 32.01 29.98
CA LEU A 50 -5.24 31.07 29.27
C LEU A 50 -5.20 31.32 27.76
N ARG A 51 -5.26 32.57 27.32
CA ARG A 51 -5.14 32.92 25.91
C ARG A 51 -3.76 32.53 25.31
N ALA A 52 -2.69 32.75 26.07
CA ALA A 52 -1.35 32.33 25.65
C ALA A 52 -1.26 30.80 25.47
N LYS A 53 -1.79 30.07 26.44
CA LYS A 53 -1.86 28.62 26.38
C LYS A 53 -2.66 28.11 25.19
N LEU A 54 -3.89 28.66 24.99
CA LEU A 54 -4.73 28.27 23.83
C LEU A 54 -4.06 28.57 22.48
N LYS A 55 -3.35 29.70 22.36
CA LYS A 55 -2.57 30.01 21.15
C LYS A 55 -1.45 29.02 20.91
N SER A 56 -0.75 28.59 21.97
CA SER A 56 0.30 27.58 21.89
C SER A 56 -0.25 26.23 21.47
N ASP A 57 -1.35 25.78 22.11
CA ASP A 57 -2.00 24.51 21.80
C ASP A 57 -2.54 24.50 20.36
N PHE A 58 -3.13 25.61 19.92
CA PHE A 58 -3.58 25.77 18.53
C PHE A 58 -2.42 25.69 17.53
N ALA A 59 -1.29 26.31 17.83
CA ALA A 59 -0.10 26.25 16.97
C ALA A 59 0.47 24.83 16.89
N ALA A 60 0.51 24.11 18.01
CA ALA A 60 0.95 22.72 18.08
C ALA A 60 0.03 21.80 17.26
N LEU A 61 -1.28 21.88 17.47
CA LEU A 61 -2.27 21.10 16.71
C LEU A 61 -2.22 21.41 15.21
N LYS A 62 -2.03 22.67 14.84
CA LYS A 62 -1.86 23.08 13.43
C LYS A 62 -0.61 22.47 12.81
N ALA A 63 0.49 22.39 13.56
CA ALA A 63 1.72 21.76 13.09
C ALA A 63 1.52 20.23 12.91
N GLU A 64 0.89 19.56 13.87
CA GLU A 64 0.56 18.14 13.78
C GLU A 64 -0.37 17.85 12.58
N LEU A 65 -1.42 18.64 12.42
CA LEU A 65 -2.34 18.53 11.29
C LEU A 65 -1.60 18.63 9.95
N ARG A 66 -0.65 19.57 9.81
CA ARG A 66 0.16 19.71 8.59
C ARG A 66 0.94 18.42 8.27
N VAL A 67 1.53 17.79 9.28
CA VAL A 67 2.25 16.51 9.10
C VAL A 67 1.29 15.42 8.62
N LYS A 68 0.14 15.28 9.30
CA LYS A 68 -0.87 14.27 8.93
C LYS A 68 -1.46 14.49 7.54
N VAL A 69 -1.73 15.73 7.16
CA VAL A 69 -2.18 16.06 5.80
C VAL A 69 -1.12 15.69 4.77
N LYS A 70 0.16 15.97 5.04
CA LYS A 70 1.25 15.59 4.13
C LYS A 70 1.34 14.08 3.96
N GLU A 71 1.29 13.32 5.05
CA GLU A 71 1.28 11.84 5.02
C GLU A 71 0.09 11.33 4.20
N PHE A 72 -1.11 11.82 4.48
CA PHE A 72 -2.33 11.46 3.75
C PHE A 72 -2.22 11.74 2.26
N VAL A 73 -1.78 12.93 1.87
CA VAL A 73 -1.60 13.31 0.45
C VAL A 73 -0.58 12.39 -0.23
N THR A 74 0.53 12.07 0.47
CA THR A 74 1.54 11.17 -0.09
C THR A 74 0.98 9.79 -0.36
N VAL A 75 0.27 9.20 0.61
CA VAL A 75 -0.35 7.86 0.46
C VAL A 75 -1.41 7.89 -0.64
N SER A 76 -2.28 8.91 -0.65
CA SER A 76 -3.32 9.04 -1.68
C SER A 76 -2.75 9.21 -3.08
N LEU A 77 -1.64 9.94 -3.22
CA LEU A 77 -0.95 10.08 -4.51
C LEU A 77 -0.35 8.75 -4.96
N CYS A 78 0.31 8.02 -4.05
CA CYS A 78 0.83 6.69 -4.35
C CYS A 78 -0.29 5.73 -4.81
N ASP A 79 -1.43 5.71 -4.11
CA ASP A 79 -2.58 4.90 -4.49
C ASP A 79 -3.11 5.29 -5.89
N ALA A 80 -3.28 6.58 -6.16
CA ALA A 80 -3.71 7.06 -7.47
C ALA A 80 -2.72 6.67 -8.60
N MET A 81 -1.41 6.78 -8.34
CA MET A 81 -0.37 6.37 -9.31
C MET A 81 -0.39 4.86 -9.54
N MET A 82 -0.56 4.05 -8.49
CA MET A 82 -0.67 2.59 -8.60
C MET A 82 -1.90 2.19 -9.41
N ASN A 83 -3.05 2.82 -9.15
CA ASN A 83 -4.28 2.57 -9.89
C ASN A 83 -4.15 2.97 -11.37
N ASP A 84 -3.53 4.12 -11.66
CA ASP A 84 -3.27 4.53 -13.06
C ASP A 84 -2.33 3.55 -13.78
N ALA A 85 -1.24 3.13 -13.13
CA ALA A 85 -0.32 2.14 -13.67
C ALA A 85 -1.02 0.79 -13.92
N HIS A 86 -1.86 0.34 -12.98
CA HIS A 86 -2.65 -0.88 -13.13
C HIS A 86 -3.65 -0.79 -14.30
N ASN A 87 -4.35 0.32 -14.43
CA ASN A 87 -5.29 0.54 -15.52
C ASN A 87 -4.59 0.62 -16.89
N ARG A 88 -3.42 1.23 -16.96
CA ARG A 88 -2.59 1.22 -18.17
C ARG A 88 -2.14 -0.20 -18.53
N PHE A 89 -1.66 -0.97 -17.53
CA PHE A 89 -1.28 -2.36 -17.74
C PHE A 89 -2.46 -3.19 -18.28
N LYS A 90 -3.64 -3.08 -17.65
CA LYS A 90 -4.85 -3.77 -18.13
C LYS A 90 -5.17 -3.42 -19.59
N ARG A 91 -5.16 -2.14 -19.93
CA ARG A 91 -5.53 -1.67 -21.26
C ARG A 91 -4.52 -2.06 -22.33
N ASP A 92 -3.23 -1.89 -22.03
CA ASP A 92 -2.19 -1.91 -23.05
C ASP A 92 -1.47 -3.27 -23.14
N ARG A 93 -1.39 -4.03 -22.06
CA ARG A 93 -0.62 -5.29 -22.00
C ARG A 93 -1.47 -6.55 -21.81
N GLN A 94 -2.55 -6.45 -21.06
CA GLN A 94 -3.40 -7.62 -20.78
C GLN A 94 -3.89 -8.36 -22.03
N PRO A 95 -4.27 -7.69 -23.15
CA PRO A 95 -4.67 -8.40 -24.36
C PRO A 95 -3.55 -9.27 -24.95
N THR A 96 -2.31 -8.78 -24.96
CA THR A 96 -1.13 -9.53 -25.48
C THR A 96 -0.81 -10.71 -24.55
N VAL A 97 -0.80 -10.50 -23.24
CA VAL A 97 -0.60 -11.57 -22.26
C VAL A 97 -1.68 -12.65 -22.39
N SER A 98 -2.97 -12.24 -22.54
CA SER A 98 -4.08 -13.16 -22.74
C SER A 98 -3.92 -14.00 -24.01
N MET A 99 -3.49 -13.39 -25.10
CA MET A 99 -3.23 -14.08 -26.37
C MET A 99 -2.14 -15.13 -26.24
N TYR A 100 -1.01 -14.79 -25.63
CA TYR A 100 0.07 -15.77 -25.43
C TYR A 100 -0.27 -16.86 -24.41
N ALA A 101 -0.93 -16.47 -23.30
CA ALA A 101 -1.43 -17.43 -22.33
C ALA A 101 -2.41 -18.44 -22.95
N SER A 102 -3.31 -17.96 -23.82
CA SER A 102 -4.23 -18.82 -24.56
C SER A 102 -3.48 -19.80 -25.46
N LYS A 103 -2.49 -19.34 -26.24
CA LYS A 103 -1.69 -20.22 -27.09
C LYS A 103 -0.98 -21.30 -26.29
N VAL A 104 -0.32 -20.92 -25.19
CA VAL A 104 0.41 -21.86 -24.32
C VAL A 104 -0.55 -22.84 -23.66
N PHE A 105 -1.68 -22.36 -23.13
CA PHE A 105 -2.67 -23.18 -22.47
C PHE A 105 -3.33 -24.17 -23.42
N ASN A 106 -3.64 -23.74 -24.63
CA ASN A 106 -4.15 -24.60 -25.67
C ASN A 106 -3.17 -25.74 -25.98
N THR A 107 -1.88 -25.44 -26.17
CA THR A 107 -0.83 -26.43 -26.39
C THR A 107 -0.71 -27.39 -25.20
N ALA A 108 -0.65 -26.86 -23.97
CA ALA A 108 -0.50 -27.66 -22.76
C ALA A 108 -1.72 -28.58 -22.50
N THR A 109 -2.91 -28.18 -22.94
CA THR A 109 -4.16 -28.94 -22.76
C THR A 109 -4.56 -29.76 -24.00
N MET A 110 -3.67 -29.88 -24.97
CA MET A 110 -3.91 -30.62 -26.21
C MET A 110 -5.17 -30.18 -26.94
N ASP A 111 -5.24 -28.90 -27.21
CA ASP A 111 -6.29 -28.17 -27.93
C ASP A 111 -7.67 -28.14 -27.24
N ARG A 112 -7.75 -28.54 -25.97
CA ARG A 112 -9.01 -28.58 -25.21
C ARG A 112 -9.53 -27.22 -24.82
N TYR A 113 -8.64 -26.27 -24.53
CA TYR A 113 -8.98 -24.93 -24.06
C TYR A 113 -8.27 -23.86 -24.91
N PRO A 114 -8.88 -23.41 -26.01
CA PRO A 114 -8.24 -22.51 -26.95
C PRO A 114 -8.14 -21.06 -26.45
N GLU A 115 -8.92 -20.66 -25.44
CA GLU A 115 -8.93 -19.28 -25.02
C GLU A 115 -8.90 -19.12 -23.49
N VAL A 116 -8.03 -18.22 -23.03
CA VAL A 116 -7.97 -17.72 -21.66
C VAL A 116 -8.45 -16.29 -21.63
N VAL A 117 -9.52 -16.02 -20.88
CA VAL A 117 -10.15 -14.72 -20.76
C VAL A 117 -9.81 -14.09 -19.42
N PHE A 118 -9.13 -12.95 -19.46
CA PHE A 118 -8.82 -12.18 -18.26
C PHE A 118 -9.96 -11.23 -17.92
N PRO A 119 -10.19 -10.93 -16.64
CA PRO A 119 -11.19 -9.97 -16.20
C PRO A 119 -10.98 -8.61 -16.87
N LYS A 120 -12.01 -8.11 -17.57
CA LYS A 120 -11.99 -6.78 -18.18
C LYS A 120 -12.50 -5.70 -17.24
N ASP A 121 -13.46 -6.06 -16.40
CA ASP A 121 -14.14 -5.17 -15.46
C ASP A 121 -13.92 -5.60 -14.01
N GLU A 122 -14.16 -4.68 -13.07
CA GLU A 122 -14.04 -4.96 -11.62
C GLU A 122 -15.05 -6.00 -11.12
N ASP A 123 -16.14 -6.21 -11.86
CA ASP A 123 -17.17 -7.21 -11.54
C ASP A 123 -16.71 -8.65 -11.87
N MET A 124 -15.79 -8.85 -12.81
CA MET A 124 -15.17 -10.15 -13.09
C MET A 124 -13.98 -10.35 -12.16
N LYS A 125 -14.15 -11.17 -11.12
CA LYS A 125 -13.10 -11.44 -10.13
C LYS A 125 -12.17 -12.58 -10.53
N ASP A 126 -12.58 -13.46 -11.44
CA ASP A 126 -11.86 -14.70 -11.76
C ASP A 126 -11.48 -14.76 -13.25
N ILE A 127 -10.37 -15.46 -13.50
CA ILE A 127 -9.97 -15.83 -14.85
C ILE A 127 -10.91 -16.92 -15.35
N GLU A 128 -11.31 -16.79 -16.59
CA GLU A 128 -12.16 -17.75 -17.27
C GLU A 128 -11.41 -18.38 -18.44
N VAL A 129 -11.81 -19.60 -18.79
CA VAL A 129 -11.31 -20.32 -19.95
C VAL A 129 -12.49 -20.77 -20.80
N ARG A 130 -12.29 -20.82 -22.13
CA ARG A 130 -13.26 -21.37 -23.05
C ARG A 130 -12.75 -22.68 -23.61
N ASP A 131 -13.64 -23.66 -23.71
CA ASP A 131 -13.33 -24.94 -24.38
C ASP A 131 -13.57 -24.87 -25.91
N GLU A 132 -13.27 -25.96 -26.61
CA GLU A 132 -13.49 -26.09 -28.06
C GLU A 132 -14.94 -25.89 -28.50
N HIS A 133 -15.91 -25.99 -27.57
CA HIS A 133 -17.33 -25.75 -27.82
C HIS A 133 -17.78 -24.35 -27.39
N LEU A 134 -16.83 -23.43 -27.10
CA LEU A 134 -17.07 -22.07 -26.62
C LEU A 134 -17.78 -22.00 -25.26
N ARG A 135 -17.82 -23.09 -24.49
CA ARG A 135 -18.35 -23.07 -23.11
C ARG A 135 -17.34 -22.44 -22.19
N GLN A 136 -17.83 -21.62 -21.31
CA GLN A 136 -17.03 -20.79 -20.41
C GLN A 136 -16.94 -21.44 -19.02
N PHE A 137 -15.75 -21.52 -18.47
CA PHE A 137 -15.47 -22.11 -17.16
C PHE A 137 -14.63 -21.15 -16.35
N HIS A 138 -14.96 -21.01 -15.07
CA HIS A 138 -14.11 -20.31 -14.12
C HIS A 138 -12.85 -21.16 -13.81
N ALA A 139 -11.71 -20.53 -13.61
CA ALA A 139 -10.47 -21.24 -13.26
C ALA A 139 -10.63 -22.13 -12.02
N THR A 140 -11.48 -21.76 -11.07
CA THR A 140 -11.79 -22.50 -9.85
C THR A 140 -12.53 -23.83 -10.11
N SER A 141 -13.25 -23.96 -11.23
CA SER A 141 -13.98 -25.15 -11.62
C SER A 141 -13.12 -26.19 -12.35
N LEU A 142 -11.89 -25.84 -12.72
CA LEU A 142 -10.95 -26.73 -13.38
C LEU A 142 -10.36 -27.75 -12.41
N SER A 143 -9.95 -28.93 -12.92
CA SER A 143 -9.17 -29.87 -12.13
C SER A 143 -7.84 -29.25 -11.66
N LYS A 144 -7.28 -29.71 -10.53
CA LYS A 144 -6.01 -29.18 -10.00
C LYS A 144 -4.95 -29.07 -11.09
N GLY A 145 -4.66 -30.16 -11.80
CA GLY A 145 -3.60 -30.15 -12.81
C GLY A 145 -3.90 -29.24 -14.02
N THR A 146 -5.18 -29.11 -14.43
CA THR A 146 -5.55 -28.17 -15.51
C THR A 146 -5.39 -26.73 -15.04
N ARG A 147 -5.71 -26.44 -13.79
CA ARG A 147 -5.52 -25.12 -13.19
C ARG A 147 -4.03 -24.77 -13.04
N ASP A 148 -3.19 -25.72 -12.67
CA ASP A 148 -1.74 -25.52 -12.59
C ASP A 148 -1.14 -25.24 -13.98
N GLN A 149 -1.61 -25.92 -15.02
CA GLN A 149 -1.26 -25.61 -16.42
C GLN A 149 -1.74 -24.22 -16.84
N LEU A 150 -2.93 -23.79 -16.41
CA LEU A 150 -3.43 -22.43 -16.68
C LEU A 150 -2.51 -21.37 -16.03
N TYR A 151 -2.15 -21.55 -14.77
CA TYR A 151 -1.25 -20.61 -14.09
C TYR A 151 0.14 -20.56 -14.72
N LEU A 152 0.65 -21.72 -15.17
CA LEU A 152 1.91 -21.77 -15.91
C LEU A 152 1.80 -21.04 -17.26
N ALA A 153 0.71 -21.25 -17.99
CA ALA A 153 0.44 -20.57 -19.25
C ALA A 153 0.34 -19.06 -19.11
N MET A 154 -0.27 -18.59 -18.02
CA MET A 154 -0.32 -17.15 -17.72
C MET A 154 1.07 -16.55 -17.46
N ARG A 155 1.93 -17.26 -16.72
CA ARG A 155 3.32 -16.85 -16.51
C ARG A 155 4.09 -16.79 -17.82
N PHE A 156 3.91 -17.79 -18.70
CA PHE A 156 4.51 -17.77 -20.03
C PHE A 156 3.98 -16.62 -20.88
N GLY A 157 2.69 -16.32 -20.80
CA GLY A 157 2.11 -15.17 -21.45
C GLY A 157 2.79 -13.84 -21.06
N LEU A 158 3.09 -13.67 -19.77
CA LEU A 158 3.84 -12.53 -19.26
C LEU A 158 5.28 -12.51 -19.78
N ILE A 159 5.96 -13.67 -19.81
CA ILE A 159 7.34 -13.79 -20.31
C ILE A 159 7.38 -13.44 -21.80
N TYR A 160 6.47 -13.97 -22.62
CA TYR A 160 6.40 -13.66 -24.05
C TYR A 160 6.16 -12.17 -24.29
N GLU A 161 5.24 -11.54 -23.55
CA GLU A 161 5.00 -10.09 -23.67
C GLU A 161 6.28 -9.29 -23.31
N TYR A 162 6.99 -9.73 -22.27
CA TYR A 162 8.24 -9.09 -21.86
C TYR A 162 9.33 -9.22 -22.92
N VAL A 163 9.57 -10.43 -23.45
CA VAL A 163 10.64 -10.73 -24.40
C VAL A 163 10.41 -10.07 -25.76
N GLU A 164 9.16 -9.83 -26.16
CA GLU A 164 8.88 -9.09 -27.39
C GLU A 164 9.27 -7.62 -27.33
N ARG A 165 9.34 -7.05 -26.15
CA ARG A 165 9.62 -5.61 -25.95
C ARG A 165 11.04 -5.32 -25.50
N LEU A 166 11.65 -6.27 -24.83
CA LEU A 166 12.93 -6.13 -24.14
C LEU A 166 13.82 -7.33 -24.45
N GLU A 167 15.07 -7.28 -24.03
CA GLU A 167 15.96 -8.44 -24.11
C GLU A 167 15.46 -9.58 -23.24
N GLY A 168 15.53 -10.82 -23.75
CA GLY A 168 15.09 -12.01 -23.06
C GLY A 168 15.93 -12.30 -21.81
N LEU A 169 15.31 -12.27 -20.65
CA LEU A 169 15.94 -12.71 -19.41
C LEU A 169 15.89 -14.25 -19.30
N PRO A 170 16.89 -14.87 -18.63
CA PRO A 170 16.84 -16.29 -18.33
C PRO A 170 15.64 -16.62 -17.45
N VAL A 171 14.95 -17.69 -17.80
CA VAL A 171 13.80 -18.22 -17.04
C VAL A 171 14.26 -19.43 -16.25
N ILE A 172 14.04 -19.40 -14.94
CA ILE A 172 14.34 -20.50 -14.02
C ILE A 172 13.04 -21.15 -13.61
N MET A 173 12.94 -22.47 -13.82
CA MET A 173 11.81 -23.30 -13.44
C MET A 173 12.30 -24.38 -12.49
N ASP A 174 11.67 -24.47 -11.31
CA ASP A 174 12.01 -25.44 -10.29
C ASP A 174 10.82 -26.35 -10.03
N ASP A 175 10.96 -27.60 -10.45
CA ASP A 175 10.03 -28.73 -10.29
C ASP A 175 8.56 -28.45 -10.68
N VAL A 176 8.34 -27.54 -11.65
CA VAL A 176 7.00 -27.06 -12.05
C VAL A 176 6.10 -28.14 -12.67
N LEU A 177 6.64 -29.34 -12.99
CA LEU A 177 5.93 -30.46 -13.61
C LEU A 177 5.81 -31.69 -12.70
N GLY A 178 6.28 -31.60 -11.45
CA GLY A 178 6.37 -32.76 -10.55
C GLY A 178 5.03 -33.44 -10.26
N ASP A 179 3.94 -32.70 -10.22
CA ASP A 179 2.57 -33.20 -9.97
C ASP A 179 1.78 -33.51 -11.25
N CYS A 180 2.42 -33.53 -12.42
CA CYS A 180 1.75 -33.74 -13.71
C CYS A 180 1.81 -35.22 -14.14
N ASP A 181 0.76 -35.70 -14.79
CA ASP A 181 0.77 -37.01 -15.52
C ASP A 181 1.62 -36.90 -16.80
N ASP A 182 2.05 -38.08 -17.32
CA ASP A 182 2.97 -38.16 -18.46
C ASP A 182 2.47 -37.42 -19.72
N LEU A 183 1.16 -37.43 -19.98
CA LEU A 183 0.59 -36.74 -21.14
C LEU A 183 0.70 -35.21 -20.98
N ARG A 184 0.42 -34.72 -19.80
CA ARG A 184 0.54 -33.29 -19.47
C ARG A 184 2.01 -32.85 -19.44
N VAL A 185 2.90 -33.66 -18.92
CA VAL A 185 4.35 -33.40 -18.98
C VAL A 185 4.77 -33.19 -20.44
N ARG A 186 4.44 -34.12 -21.34
CA ARG A 186 4.84 -34.01 -22.75
C ARG A 186 4.24 -32.80 -23.47
N SER A 187 2.96 -32.50 -23.22
CA SER A 187 2.31 -31.33 -23.84
C SER A 187 2.88 -29.99 -23.29
N THR A 188 3.18 -29.94 -22.00
CA THR A 188 3.78 -28.76 -21.38
C THR A 188 5.24 -28.55 -21.80
N ILE A 189 6.01 -29.65 -21.99
CA ILE A 189 7.38 -29.58 -22.52
C ILE A 189 7.40 -28.91 -23.89
N ARG A 190 6.42 -29.15 -24.77
CA ARG A 190 6.35 -28.40 -26.06
C ARG A 190 6.28 -26.92 -25.85
N ALA A 191 5.42 -26.47 -24.93
CA ALA A 191 5.31 -25.03 -24.62
C ALA A 191 6.61 -24.46 -24.02
N VAL A 192 7.33 -25.23 -23.19
CA VAL A 192 8.65 -24.86 -22.67
C VAL A 192 9.68 -24.78 -23.79
N CYS A 193 9.68 -25.73 -24.71
CA CYS A 193 10.57 -25.71 -25.90
C CYS A 193 10.29 -24.48 -26.79
N ASP A 194 9.03 -24.15 -27.03
CA ASP A 194 8.66 -22.95 -27.79
C ASP A 194 9.14 -21.67 -27.07
N LEU A 195 9.07 -21.63 -25.75
CA LEU A 195 9.60 -20.53 -24.97
C LEU A 195 11.13 -20.42 -25.07
N SER A 196 11.82 -21.57 -25.12
CA SER A 196 13.29 -21.61 -25.24
C SER A 196 13.83 -21.05 -26.56
N ASP A 197 12.98 -20.90 -27.57
CA ASP A 197 13.33 -20.18 -28.81
C ASP A 197 13.40 -18.66 -28.62
N LYS A 198 12.85 -18.15 -27.53
CA LYS A 198 12.79 -16.71 -27.24
C LYS A 198 13.73 -16.28 -26.11
N CYS A 199 13.98 -17.17 -25.16
CA CYS A 199 14.85 -16.88 -24.00
C CYS A 199 15.50 -18.15 -23.48
N GLN A 200 16.57 -17.99 -22.70
CA GLN A 200 17.24 -19.13 -22.06
C GLN A 200 16.35 -19.69 -20.96
N VAL A 201 16.15 -20.99 -20.93
CA VAL A 201 15.34 -21.68 -19.90
C VAL A 201 16.23 -22.65 -19.13
N PHE A 202 16.22 -22.55 -17.81
CA PHE A 202 16.80 -23.51 -16.87
C PHE A 202 15.68 -24.27 -16.18
N MET A 203 15.63 -25.58 -16.36
CA MET A 203 14.66 -26.46 -15.70
C MET A 203 15.38 -27.30 -14.65
N PHE A 204 14.98 -27.16 -13.40
CA PHE A 204 15.41 -28.02 -12.30
C PHE A 204 14.31 -29.03 -12.00
N THR A 205 14.68 -30.29 -11.81
CA THR A 205 13.75 -31.35 -11.40
C THR A 205 14.49 -32.46 -10.69
N CYS A 206 13.84 -33.07 -9.72
CA CYS A 206 14.30 -34.31 -9.08
C CYS A 206 13.69 -35.58 -9.71
N HIS A 207 12.79 -35.40 -10.69
CA HIS A 207 12.04 -36.51 -11.32
C HIS A 207 12.72 -36.99 -12.61
N SER A 208 13.18 -38.25 -12.63
CA SER A 208 13.84 -38.87 -13.80
C SER A 208 12.95 -38.90 -15.03
N HIS A 209 11.65 -39.16 -14.89
CA HIS A 209 10.70 -39.22 -16.01
C HIS A 209 10.55 -37.83 -16.71
N ILE A 210 10.62 -36.72 -15.96
CA ILE A 210 10.61 -35.36 -16.53
C ILE A 210 11.90 -35.09 -17.29
N LYS A 211 13.05 -35.42 -16.71
CA LYS A 211 14.35 -35.32 -17.38
C LYS A 211 14.34 -36.08 -18.70
N ASP A 212 13.90 -37.36 -18.65
CA ASP A 212 13.87 -38.22 -19.83
C ASP A 212 12.93 -37.67 -20.92
N ALA A 213 11.78 -37.12 -20.52
CA ALA A 213 10.84 -36.51 -21.44
C ALA A 213 11.42 -35.25 -22.13
N PHE A 214 12.22 -34.40 -21.43
CA PHE A 214 12.95 -33.30 -22.05
C PHE A 214 14.03 -33.77 -23.01
N VAL A 215 14.79 -34.80 -22.64
CA VAL A 215 15.82 -35.40 -23.52
C VAL A 215 15.16 -35.96 -24.78
N GLN A 216 14.05 -36.69 -24.66
CA GLN A 216 13.29 -37.21 -25.80
C GLN A 216 12.73 -36.12 -26.71
N ALA A 217 12.42 -34.94 -26.18
CA ALA A 217 12.00 -33.80 -27.00
C ALA A 217 13.12 -33.26 -27.90
N GLY A 218 14.39 -33.62 -27.66
CA GLY A 218 15.54 -33.31 -28.52
C GLY A 218 15.93 -31.85 -28.53
N ARG A 219 15.52 -31.04 -27.52
CA ARG A 219 15.77 -29.58 -27.47
C ARG A 219 16.57 -29.14 -26.23
N VAL A 220 17.25 -30.09 -25.60
CA VAL A 220 18.11 -29.82 -24.44
C VAL A 220 19.51 -29.51 -24.91
N SER A 221 19.98 -28.27 -24.67
CA SER A 221 21.34 -27.81 -25.02
C SER A 221 22.42 -28.22 -24.00
N GLY A 222 22.03 -28.61 -22.80
CA GLY A 222 22.93 -29.08 -21.76
C GLY A 222 22.15 -29.76 -20.63
N LEU A 223 22.67 -30.93 -20.20
CA LEU A 223 22.14 -31.66 -19.05
C LEU A 223 23.20 -31.62 -17.94
N PHE A 224 22.75 -31.27 -16.73
CA PHE A 224 23.62 -31.17 -15.56
C PHE A 224 22.99 -31.94 -14.40
N GLU A 225 23.84 -32.56 -13.62
CA GLU A 225 23.45 -33.25 -12.39
C GLU A 225 24.05 -32.55 -11.19
N ILE A 226 23.26 -32.39 -10.14
CA ILE A 226 23.66 -31.76 -8.88
C ILE A 226 23.67 -32.83 -7.80
N GLU A 227 24.84 -33.18 -7.31
CA GLU A 227 25.04 -34.17 -6.24
C GLU A 227 26.00 -33.60 -5.20
N ASP A 228 25.64 -33.66 -3.92
CA ASP A 228 26.46 -33.14 -2.80
C ASP A 228 26.98 -31.70 -2.99
N GLY A 229 26.14 -30.82 -3.60
CA GLY A 229 26.50 -29.43 -3.85
C GLY A 229 27.48 -29.22 -5.01
N LYS A 230 27.80 -30.26 -5.78
CA LYS A 230 28.65 -30.21 -6.99
C LYS A 230 27.79 -30.34 -8.24
N VAL A 231 28.09 -29.50 -9.21
CA VAL A 231 27.43 -29.52 -10.52
C VAL A 231 28.35 -30.24 -11.51
N SER A 232 27.87 -31.30 -12.13
CA SER A 232 28.57 -32.02 -13.20
C SER A 232 27.74 -32.02 -14.46
N ARG A 233 28.39 -31.88 -15.61
CA ARG A 233 27.74 -32.03 -16.92
C ARG A 233 27.57 -33.50 -17.24
N VAL A 234 26.33 -33.90 -17.54
CA VAL A 234 26.04 -35.23 -18.04
C VAL A 234 26.21 -35.22 -19.56
N GLU A 235 27.06 -36.08 -20.10
CA GLU A 235 27.13 -36.27 -21.54
C GLU A 235 25.81 -36.95 -21.96
N ALA A 236 24.88 -36.16 -22.46
CA ALA A 236 23.66 -36.72 -23.05
C ALA A 236 24.09 -37.49 -24.29
N LEU A 237 23.77 -38.79 -24.32
CA LEU A 237 23.72 -39.57 -25.54
C LEU A 237 22.65 -38.93 -26.44
N ILE A 238 23.06 -38.02 -27.32
CA ILE A 238 22.26 -37.41 -28.39
C ILE A 238 22.05 -38.44 -29.49
#